data_0a3b0c02793016301be3966d3b4f62ff
#
_entry.id   0a3b0c02793016301be3966d3b4f62ff
#
_cell.length_a   1.000
_cell.length_b   1.000
_cell.length_c   1.000
_cell.angle_alpha   90.00
_cell.angle_beta   90.00
_cell.angle_gamma   90.00
#
_symmetry.space_group_name_H-M   'P 1'
#
loop_
_entity.id
_entity.type
_entity.pdbx_description
1 polymer ?
#
loop_
_entity_poly.entity_id
_entity_poly.type
_entity_poly.pdbx_seq_one_letter_code
_entity_poly.pdbx_strand_id
1 'polypeptide(L)'
;MKYISTRGGIEPITFDQAVMMGLARDGGLLLPETLPSISAQQLDVWQNFHYQTLALEVLDMFSGDMPRNDLDDLIERAYSSFRHPQITPIRKTGDLYIMELFHGPTLAFKDVALQLLGNLFEYELKKSGGFMNIIGATSGDTGSAAIYGVRGKKGINIFILHPHERTSPIQALQMTTVTDANVFNIAVNGTFDDAQAIVKDLFSDLEFKDTYQLGAINSINWARVLAQVVYYIFAVLKLRRQGFTSIDFSVPTGNFGDIFAGYIARQLLPEGCIKRLILATNSNDILTRFVTQGDYSIAGKVTPTLSPSMDIQIASNFERYLYYLHGQDGSRVKADMETFAATGSMDLSAFREQAALDFASRSVSEEETIATIREYYQKHDYLLDPHTAVGIRAAQELRV
;
A
#
# COMPACT_ATOMS: atom_id res chain seq x y z
N MET A 1 3.47 -6.68 -20.86
CA MET A 1 2.53 -5.81 -20.10
C MET A 1 2.93 -4.36 -20.32
N LYS A 2 1.97 -3.46 -20.59
CA LYS A 2 2.18 -2.00 -20.67
C LYS A 2 1.51 -1.31 -19.49
N TYR A 3 2.02 -0.13 -19.14
CA TYR A 3 1.56 0.70 -18.03
C TYR A 3 1.20 2.09 -18.50
N ILE A 4 0.09 2.60 -18.02
CA ILE A 4 -0.48 3.90 -18.39
C ILE A 4 -0.63 4.79 -17.16
N SER A 5 -0.79 6.09 -17.38
CA SER A 5 -1.17 7.04 -16.35
C SER A 5 -2.69 7.09 -16.17
N THR A 6 -3.15 7.20 -14.94
CA THR A 6 -4.56 7.47 -14.60
C THR A 6 -5.10 8.75 -15.23
N ARG A 7 -4.23 9.69 -15.65
CA ARG A 7 -4.60 10.97 -16.29
C ARG A 7 -4.38 10.98 -17.80
N GLY A 8 -3.86 9.88 -18.37
CA GLY A 8 -3.71 9.70 -19.81
C GLY A 8 -2.67 10.58 -20.50
N GLY A 9 -1.84 11.29 -19.76
CA GLY A 9 -0.88 12.27 -20.32
C GLY A 9 0.50 11.71 -20.65
N ILE A 10 0.69 10.38 -20.65
CA ILE A 10 1.94 9.72 -21.07
C ILE A 10 1.68 8.59 -22.03
N GLU A 11 2.66 8.31 -22.91
CA GLU A 11 2.65 7.08 -23.71
C GLU A 11 2.80 5.84 -22.80
N PRO A 12 2.23 4.68 -23.20
CA PRO A 12 2.35 3.45 -22.42
C PRO A 12 3.81 3.01 -22.26
N ILE A 13 4.22 2.78 -21.01
CA ILE A 13 5.59 2.42 -20.61
C ILE A 13 5.71 0.95 -20.17
N THR A 14 6.93 0.45 -19.99
CA THR A 14 7.22 -0.90 -19.52
C THR A 14 7.12 -1.02 -17.98
N PHE A 15 7.16 -2.25 -17.46
CA PHE A 15 7.11 -2.49 -16.01
C PHE A 15 8.30 -1.84 -15.27
N ASP A 16 9.50 -2.05 -15.76
CA ASP A 16 10.71 -1.47 -15.19
C ASP A 16 10.66 0.06 -15.17
N GLN A 17 10.20 0.68 -16.26
CA GLN A 17 9.98 2.13 -16.32
C GLN A 17 8.91 2.59 -15.31
N ALA A 18 7.81 1.84 -15.15
CA ALA A 18 6.77 2.18 -14.18
C ALA A 18 7.26 2.07 -12.73
N VAL A 19 8.05 1.04 -12.41
CA VAL A 19 8.67 0.85 -11.09
C VAL A 19 9.62 1.99 -10.78
N MET A 20 10.52 2.33 -11.72
CA MET A 20 11.53 3.39 -11.52
C MET A 20 10.92 4.79 -11.49
N MET A 21 9.88 5.05 -12.27
CA MET A 21 9.20 6.34 -12.34
C MET A 21 8.36 6.61 -11.08
N GLY A 22 7.62 5.60 -10.59
CA GLY A 22 6.75 5.66 -9.41
C GLY A 22 5.52 6.57 -9.57
N LEU A 23 5.69 7.80 -10.04
CA LEU A 23 4.65 8.78 -10.36
C LEU A 23 4.81 9.21 -11.81
N ALA A 24 3.74 9.20 -12.59
CA ALA A 24 3.77 9.61 -13.99
C ALA A 24 4.10 11.12 -14.14
N ARG A 25 4.71 11.49 -15.27
CA ARG A 25 5.14 12.89 -15.51
C ARG A 25 3.99 13.88 -15.59
N ASP A 26 2.79 13.42 -15.90
CA ASP A 26 1.55 14.20 -15.90
C ASP A 26 0.91 14.33 -14.50
N GLY A 27 1.58 13.81 -13.48
CA GLY A 27 1.12 13.78 -12.08
C GLY A 27 0.10 12.69 -11.79
N GLY A 28 -0.26 11.84 -12.77
CA GLY A 28 -1.14 10.69 -12.59
C GLY A 28 -0.42 9.48 -11.98
N LEU A 29 -1.19 8.51 -11.52
CA LEU A 29 -0.69 7.25 -10.98
C LEU A 29 -0.56 6.19 -12.08
N LEU A 30 0.42 5.30 -11.93
CA LEU A 30 0.65 4.25 -12.91
C LEU A 30 -0.22 3.02 -12.62
N LEU A 31 -0.81 2.46 -13.68
CA LEU A 31 -1.62 1.25 -13.70
C LEU A 31 -1.24 0.38 -14.90
N PRO A 32 -1.39 -0.96 -14.84
CA PRO A 32 -1.33 -1.78 -16.03
C PRO A 32 -2.50 -1.40 -16.96
N GLU A 33 -2.23 -1.36 -18.26
CA GLU A 33 -3.24 -1.04 -19.28
C GLU A 33 -4.39 -2.05 -19.29
N THR A 34 -4.08 -3.32 -18.98
CA THR A 34 -5.07 -4.40 -18.87
C THR A 34 -4.74 -5.26 -17.66
N LEU A 35 -5.77 -5.77 -16.98
CA LEU A 35 -5.60 -6.74 -15.89
C LEU A 35 -5.68 -8.16 -16.47
N PRO A 36 -4.71 -9.04 -16.13
CA PRO A 36 -4.82 -10.46 -16.46
C PRO A 36 -5.93 -11.11 -15.63
N SER A 37 -6.32 -12.34 -15.99
CA SER A 37 -7.28 -13.13 -15.23
C SER A 37 -6.66 -14.43 -14.73
N ILE A 38 -7.05 -14.85 -13.55
CA ILE A 38 -6.65 -16.12 -12.92
C ILE A 38 -7.84 -17.08 -13.04
N SER A 39 -7.66 -18.20 -13.71
CA SER A 39 -8.71 -19.21 -13.86
C SER A 39 -8.91 -20.05 -12.59
N ALA A 40 -10.07 -20.66 -12.43
CA ALA A 40 -10.34 -21.60 -11.35
C ALA A 40 -9.34 -22.78 -11.34
N GLN A 41 -8.91 -23.23 -12.52
CA GLN A 41 -7.91 -24.30 -12.65
C GLN A 41 -6.53 -23.86 -12.12
N GLN A 42 -6.11 -22.61 -12.38
CA GLN A 42 -4.87 -22.07 -11.79
C GLN A 42 -4.96 -22.00 -10.27
N LEU A 43 -6.11 -21.59 -9.70
CA LEU A 43 -6.31 -21.61 -8.25
C LEU A 43 -6.17 -23.01 -7.65
N ASP A 44 -6.68 -24.03 -8.34
CA ASP A 44 -6.54 -25.43 -7.87
C ASP A 44 -5.08 -25.91 -7.88
N VAL A 45 -4.28 -25.45 -8.84
CA VAL A 45 -2.83 -25.70 -8.88
C VAL A 45 -2.11 -24.92 -7.76
N TRP A 46 -2.43 -23.64 -7.60
CA TRP A 46 -1.73 -22.74 -6.68
C TRP A 46 -2.09 -22.92 -5.21
N GLN A 47 -3.17 -23.61 -4.88
CA GLN A 47 -3.62 -23.77 -3.48
C GLN A 47 -2.58 -24.35 -2.52
N ASN A 48 -1.58 -25.09 -3.04
CA ASN A 48 -0.50 -25.69 -2.25
C ASN A 48 0.82 -24.88 -2.30
N PHE A 49 0.87 -23.77 -3.00
CA PHE A 49 2.08 -22.98 -3.14
C PHE A 49 2.47 -22.33 -1.82
N HIS A 50 3.79 -22.23 -1.62
CA HIS A 50 4.35 -21.32 -0.62
C HIS A 50 4.18 -19.87 -1.10
N TYR A 51 4.34 -18.93 -0.19
CA TYR A 51 4.12 -17.52 -0.48
C TYR A 51 5.00 -17.02 -1.64
N GLN A 52 6.30 -17.35 -1.63
CA GLN A 52 7.24 -16.91 -2.66
C GLN A 52 6.89 -17.49 -4.04
N THR A 53 6.54 -18.78 -4.11
CA THR A 53 6.10 -19.41 -5.37
C THR A 53 4.82 -18.74 -5.90
N LEU A 54 3.87 -18.43 -5.04
CA LEU A 54 2.66 -17.68 -5.43
C LEU A 54 3.03 -16.27 -5.89
N ALA A 55 3.93 -15.60 -5.17
CA ALA A 55 4.40 -14.26 -5.53
C ALA A 55 5.01 -14.26 -6.94
N LEU A 56 5.83 -15.28 -7.27
CA LEU A 56 6.40 -15.44 -8.60
C LEU A 56 5.32 -15.56 -9.67
N GLU A 57 4.31 -16.41 -9.49
CA GLU A 57 3.23 -16.57 -10.47
C GLU A 57 2.44 -15.27 -10.68
N VAL A 58 2.11 -14.58 -9.59
CA VAL A 58 1.31 -13.34 -9.67
C VAL A 58 2.14 -12.21 -10.27
N LEU A 59 3.39 -12.02 -9.83
CA LEU A 59 4.24 -10.94 -10.32
C LEU A 59 4.66 -11.13 -11.77
N ASP A 60 4.90 -12.37 -12.21
CA ASP A 60 5.27 -12.70 -13.58
C ASP A 60 4.20 -12.27 -14.60
N MET A 61 2.92 -12.32 -14.23
CA MET A 61 1.82 -11.82 -15.07
C MET A 61 1.92 -10.31 -15.36
N PHE A 62 2.66 -9.56 -14.54
CA PHE A 62 2.79 -8.11 -14.60
C PHE A 62 4.18 -7.60 -14.98
N SER A 63 5.23 -8.42 -14.78
CA SER A 63 6.63 -8.01 -14.90
C SER A 63 7.13 -7.79 -16.34
N GLY A 64 6.30 -8.11 -17.35
CA GLY A 64 6.63 -7.88 -18.75
C GLY A 64 7.78 -8.73 -19.24
N ASP A 65 8.89 -8.09 -19.62
CA ASP A 65 10.06 -8.77 -20.20
C ASP A 65 11.14 -9.13 -19.16
N MET A 66 10.85 -8.99 -17.85
CA MET A 66 11.79 -9.39 -16.81
C MET A 66 11.98 -10.91 -16.83
N PRO A 67 13.22 -11.42 -16.89
CA PRO A 67 13.46 -12.86 -16.86
C PRO A 67 12.91 -13.49 -15.58
N ARG A 68 12.15 -14.57 -15.71
CA ARG A 68 11.50 -15.23 -14.58
C ARG A 68 12.47 -15.65 -13.47
N ASN A 69 13.69 -16.10 -13.84
CA ASN A 69 14.71 -16.46 -12.85
C ASN A 69 15.19 -15.23 -12.05
N ASP A 70 15.30 -14.07 -12.70
CA ASP A 70 15.70 -12.84 -12.02
C ASP A 70 14.60 -12.39 -11.06
N LEU A 71 13.33 -12.48 -11.49
CA LEU A 71 12.18 -12.17 -10.65
C LEU A 71 12.10 -13.10 -9.42
N ASP A 72 12.37 -14.39 -9.59
CA ASP A 72 12.42 -15.39 -8.52
C ASP A 72 13.50 -15.04 -7.48
N ASP A 73 14.73 -14.72 -7.92
CA ASP A 73 15.81 -14.26 -7.04
C ASP A 73 15.43 -12.99 -6.26
N LEU A 74 14.77 -12.03 -6.92
CA LEU A 74 14.31 -10.80 -6.26
C LEU A 74 13.26 -11.08 -5.17
N ILE A 75 12.35 -12.03 -5.41
CA ILE A 75 11.31 -12.46 -4.46
C ILE A 75 11.95 -13.18 -3.27
N GLU A 76 12.82 -14.15 -3.53
CA GLU A 76 13.51 -14.90 -2.47
C GLU A 76 14.33 -13.95 -1.57
N ARG A 77 15.09 -13.02 -2.15
CA ARG A 77 15.82 -11.99 -1.38
C ARG A 77 14.91 -11.08 -0.58
N ALA A 78 13.74 -10.70 -1.13
CA ALA A 78 12.79 -9.83 -0.46
C ALA A 78 12.22 -10.48 0.80
N TYR A 79 11.86 -11.75 0.73
CA TYR A 79 11.13 -12.43 1.80
C TYR A 79 12.01 -13.28 2.71
N SER A 80 13.32 -13.45 2.42
CA SER A 80 14.29 -14.17 3.27
C SER A 80 14.44 -13.54 4.66
N SER A 81 14.20 -12.25 4.81
CA SER A 81 14.29 -11.52 6.08
C SER A 81 13.06 -11.64 6.98
N PHE A 82 11.99 -12.26 6.50
CA PHE A 82 10.76 -12.44 7.27
C PHE A 82 10.90 -13.54 8.31
N ARG A 83 10.30 -13.31 9.48
CA ARG A 83 10.44 -14.18 10.66
C ARG A 83 9.48 -15.38 10.66
N HIS A 84 8.49 -15.38 9.76
CA HIS A 84 7.51 -16.45 9.62
C HIS A 84 7.57 -17.07 8.21
N PRO A 85 7.62 -18.42 8.08
CA PRO A 85 7.79 -19.08 6.77
C PRO A 85 6.63 -18.87 5.80
N GLN A 86 5.46 -18.50 6.30
CA GLN A 86 4.30 -18.16 5.45
C GLN A 86 4.25 -16.69 5.06
N ILE A 87 5.21 -15.86 5.45
CA ILE A 87 5.31 -14.42 5.22
C ILE A 87 4.12 -13.66 5.80
N THR A 88 2.90 -14.01 5.41
CA THR A 88 1.63 -13.43 5.87
C THR A 88 0.71 -14.54 6.39
N PRO A 89 1.02 -15.16 7.56
CA PRO A 89 0.21 -16.23 8.11
C PRO A 89 -1.20 -15.74 8.46
N ILE A 90 -2.14 -16.69 8.45
CA ILE A 90 -3.54 -16.43 8.79
C ILE A 90 -3.86 -17.14 10.09
N ARG A 91 -4.25 -16.38 11.10
CA ARG A 91 -4.63 -16.89 12.40
C ARG A 91 -6.14 -16.79 12.62
N LYS A 92 -6.78 -17.92 12.91
CA LYS A 92 -8.18 -17.93 13.33
C LYS A 92 -8.30 -17.40 14.75
N THR A 93 -9.17 -16.42 14.96
CA THR A 93 -9.40 -15.78 16.24
C THR A 93 -10.91 -15.53 16.41
N GLY A 94 -11.56 -16.35 17.22
CA GLY A 94 -13.02 -16.37 17.30
C GLY A 94 -13.65 -16.76 15.95
N ASP A 95 -14.54 -15.91 15.45
CA ASP A 95 -15.22 -16.10 14.16
C ASP A 95 -14.49 -15.48 12.99
N LEU A 96 -13.36 -14.79 13.25
CA LEU A 96 -12.60 -14.08 12.24
C LEU A 96 -11.26 -14.78 11.99
N TYR A 97 -10.68 -14.47 10.83
CA TYR A 97 -9.33 -14.82 10.45
C TYR A 97 -8.52 -13.56 10.33
N ILE A 98 -7.43 -13.45 11.08
CA ILE A 98 -6.51 -12.32 11.05
C ILE A 98 -5.33 -12.69 10.14
N MET A 99 -5.13 -11.94 9.07
CA MET A 99 -3.94 -12.02 8.25
C MET A 99 -2.86 -11.14 8.87
N GLU A 100 -1.82 -11.79 9.39
CA GLU A 100 -0.75 -11.12 10.11
C GLU A 100 0.31 -10.62 9.12
N LEU A 101 0.44 -9.31 8.97
CA LEU A 101 1.36 -8.66 8.03
C LEU A 101 2.63 -8.12 8.70
N PHE A 102 2.84 -8.41 9.99
CA PHE A 102 3.91 -7.84 10.82
C PHE A 102 5.14 -8.74 10.99
N HIS A 103 5.33 -9.74 10.14
CA HIS A 103 6.47 -10.67 10.28
C HIS A 103 7.74 -10.23 9.52
N GLY A 104 7.73 -9.06 8.93
CA GLY A 104 8.89 -8.46 8.27
C GLY A 104 9.90 -7.85 9.24
N PRO A 105 11.01 -7.30 8.72
CA PRO A 105 12.13 -6.81 9.56
C PRO A 105 11.77 -5.65 10.47
N THR A 106 10.82 -4.78 10.10
CA THR A 106 10.40 -3.62 10.91
C THR A 106 9.06 -3.81 11.61
N LEU A 107 8.45 -5.00 11.49
CA LEU A 107 7.15 -5.35 12.07
C LEU A 107 5.98 -4.52 11.53
N ALA A 108 6.16 -3.86 10.38
CA ALA A 108 5.12 -3.11 9.69
C ALA A 108 4.64 -3.87 8.43
N PHE A 109 3.34 -3.80 8.11
CA PHE A 109 2.81 -4.40 6.88
C PHE A 109 3.52 -3.91 5.61
N LYS A 110 4.09 -2.70 5.70
CA LYS A 110 4.83 -2.06 4.60
C LYS A 110 6.08 -2.84 4.18
N ASP A 111 6.64 -3.67 5.07
CA ASP A 111 7.78 -4.53 4.75
C ASP A 111 7.50 -5.45 3.57
N VAL A 112 6.27 -6.01 3.48
CA VAL A 112 5.89 -6.93 2.41
C VAL A 112 6.16 -6.34 1.02
N ALA A 113 5.81 -5.07 0.85
CA ALA A 113 6.01 -4.39 -0.43
C ALA A 113 7.39 -3.72 -0.55
N LEU A 114 7.93 -3.16 0.53
CA LEU A 114 9.16 -2.37 0.47
C LEU A 114 10.42 -3.23 0.35
N GLN A 115 10.43 -4.44 0.91
CA GLN A 115 11.53 -5.38 0.68
C GLN A 115 11.64 -5.78 -0.80
N LEU A 116 10.51 -6.01 -1.46
CA LEU A 116 10.49 -6.31 -2.90
C LEU A 116 10.88 -5.08 -3.73
N LEU A 117 10.29 -3.91 -3.46
CA LEU A 117 10.57 -2.69 -4.20
C LEU A 117 12.05 -2.30 -4.15
N GLY A 118 12.69 -2.42 -2.98
CA GLY A 118 14.12 -2.15 -2.86
C GLY A 118 14.99 -3.09 -3.70
N ASN A 119 14.60 -4.37 -3.83
CA ASN A 119 15.27 -5.33 -4.69
C ASN A 119 15.07 -5.02 -6.17
N LEU A 120 13.85 -4.59 -6.56
CA LEU A 120 13.56 -4.15 -7.94
C LEU A 120 14.38 -2.92 -8.31
N PHE A 121 14.48 -1.92 -7.43
CA PHE A 121 15.33 -0.73 -7.67
C PHE A 121 16.79 -1.11 -7.86
N GLU A 122 17.36 -1.93 -6.98
CA GLU A 122 18.75 -2.38 -7.11
C GLU A 122 19.01 -3.11 -8.42
N TYR A 123 18.08 -3.97 -8.83
CA TYR A 123 18.17 -4.73 -10.09
C TYR A 123 18.19 -3.78 -11.30
N GLU A 124 17.27 -2.83 -11.38
CA GLU A 124 17.17 -1.91 -12.51
C GLU A 124 18.36 -0.93 -12.56
N LEU A 125 18.81 -0.44 -11.40
CA LEU A 125 19.99 0.42 -11.33
C LEU A 125 21.26 -0.31 -11.73
N LYS A 126 21.40 -1.59 -11.35
CA LYS A 126 22.54 -2.42 -11.79
C LYS A 126 22.53 -2.64 -13.30
N LYS A 127 21.35 -2.86 -13.90
CA LYS A 127 21.17 -3.05 -15.34
C LYS A 127 21.49 -1.78 -16.14
N SER A 128 21.08 -0.61 -15.64
CA SER A 128 21.33 0.68 -16.28
C SER A 128 22.70 1.29 -15.97
N GLY A 129 23.42 0.80 -14.96
CA GLY A 129 24.64 1.43 -14.44
C GLY A 129 24.34 2.76 -13.71
N GLY A 130 23.09 2.98 -13.31
CA GLY A 130 22.61 4.21 -12.68
C GLY A 130 22.77 4.20 -11.16
N PHE A 131 22.31 5.32 -10.55
CA PHE A 131 22.17 5.46 -9.11
C PHE A 131 20.87 6.21 -8.79
N MET A 132 20.43 6.14 -7.53
CA MET A 132 19.24 6.83 -7.04
C MET A 132 19.46 7.33 -5.62
N ASN A 133 19.06 8.57 -5.37
CA ASN A 133 18.97 9.12 -4.03
C ASN A 133 17.50 9.20 -3.63
N ILE A 134 17.09 8.31 -2.73
CA ILE A 134 15.73 8.30 -2.21
C ILE A 134 15.63 9.32 -1.10
N ILE A 135 14.65 10.23 -1.21
CA ILE A 135 14.35 11.21 -0.17
C ILE A 135 12.91 11.02 0.27
N GLY A 136 12.70 10.97 1.59
CA GLY A 136 11.36 10.84 2.15
C GLY A 136 11.23 11.49 3.53
N ALA A 137 10.03 11.99 3.82
CA ALA A 137 9.63 12.39 5.16
C ALA A 137 8.80 11.29 5.81
N THR A 138 8.98 11.08 7.11
CA THR A 138 8.24 10.06 7.86
C THR A 138 7.89 10.54 9.25
N SER A 139 6.76 10.06 9.75
CA SER A 139 6.39 10.13 11.17
C SER A 139 6.72 8.84 11.93
N GLY A 140 7.22 7.78 11.25
CA GLY A 140 7.55 6.52 11.92
C GLY A 140 7.74 5.31 10.99
N ASP A 141 6.74 4.43 10.88
CA ASP A 141 6.80 3.09 10.29
C ASP A 141 7.15 3.05 8.79
N THR A 142 6.75 4.04 8.02
CA THR A 142 7.11 4.12 6.59
C THR A 142 8.61 4.34 6.41
N GLY A 143 9.22 5.19 7.22
CA GLY A 143 10.66 5.47 7.14
C GLY A 143 11.50 4.26 7.50
N SER A 144 11.18 3.57 8.59
CA SER A 144 11.90 2.36 8.99
C SER A 144 11.78 1.25 7.94
N ALA A 145 10.57 1.00 7.43
CA ALA A 145 10.37 -0.01 6.40
C ALA A 145 11.09 0.34 5.07
N ALA A 146 11.12 1.64 4.69
CA ALA A 146 11.87 2.12 3.53
C ALA A 146 13.39 1.92 3.69
N ILE A 147 13.94 2.30 4.84
CA ILE A 147 15.35 2.09 5.18
C ILE A 147 15.71 0.61 5.04
N TYR A 148 14.94 -0.28 5.68
CA TYR A 148 15.19 -1.72 5.63
C TYR A 148 15.04 -2.31 4.24
N GLY A 149 14.20 -1.73 3.39
CA GLY A 149 14.05 -2.15 2.00
C GLY A 149 15.28 -1.87 1.14
N VAL A 150 16.08 -0.83 1.48
CA VAL A 150 17.20 -0.38 0.63
C VAL A 150 18.55 -0.31 1.32
N ARG A 151 18.64 -0.56 2.63
CA ARG A 151 19.92 -0.57 3.36
C ARG A 151 20.90 -1.55 2.73
N GLY A 152 22.15 -1.13 2.59
CA GLY A 152 23.24 -1.96 2.03
C GLY A 152 23.13 -2.24 0.54
N LYS A 153 22.10 -1.74 -0.18
CA LYS A 153 21.94 -1.95 -1.63
C LYS A 153 22.84 -1.02 -2.43
N LYS A 154 23.40 -1.55 -3.50
CA LYS A 154 24.30 -0.80 -4.39
C LYS A 154 23.54 0.16 -5.28
N GLY A 155 24.11 1.34 -5.49
CA GLY A 155 23.52 2.37 -6.34
C GLY A 155 22.33 3.12 -5.72
N ILE A 156 22.01 2.87 -4.45
CA ILE A 156 20.90 3.53 -3.75
C ILE A 156 21.42 4.18 -2.48
N ASN A 157 21.11 5.47 -2.31
CA ASN A 157 21.19 6.15 -1.02
C ASN A 157 19.78 6.48 -0.55
N ILE A 158 19.56 6.50 0.78
CA ILE A 158 18.27 6.88 1.35
C ILE A 158 18.45 7.95 2.44
N PHE A 159 17.71 9.03 2.30
CA PHE A 159 17.67 10.19 3.20
C PHE A 159 16.26 10.25 3.79
N ILE A 160 16.13 9.97 5.08
CA ILE A 160 14.85 10.03 5.79
C ILE A 160 14.82 11.22 6.73
N LEU A 161 13.92 12.16 6.44
CA LEU A 161 13.62 13.29 7.28
C LEU A 161 12.52 12.92 8.27
N HIS A 162 12.76 13.18 9.55
CA HIS A 162 11.77 12.94 10.60
C HIS A 162 11.77 14.07 11.63
N PRO A 163 10.63 14.39 12.26
CA PRO A 163 10.57 15.44 13.27
C PRO A 163 11.36 15.03 14.53
N HIS A 164 12.24 15.93 15.00
CA HIS A 164 13.05 15.69 16.19
C HIS A 164 12.14 15.49 17.41
N GLU A 165 12.36 14.39 18.16
CA GLU A 165 11.64 14.03 19.39
C GLU A 165 10.10 13.90 19.26
N ARG A 166 9.56 13.80 18.03
CA ARG A 166 8.11 13.67 17.78
C ARG A 166 7.72 12.35 17.11
N THR A 167 8.69 11.48 16.86
CA THR A 167 8.48 10.09 16.46
C THR A 167 8.48 9.22 17.69
N SER A 168 7.69 8.13 17.71
CA SER A 168 7.72 7.20 18.84
C SER A 168 9.15 6.68 19.08
N PRO A 169 9.60 6.48 20.33
CA PRO A 169 10.97 6.06 20.63
C PRO A 169 11.40 4.79 19.91
N ILE A 170 10.49 3.81 19.80
CA ILE A 170 10.76 2.54 19.11
C ILE A 170 10.96 2.76 17.62
N GLN A 171 10.10 3.53 16.98
CA GLN A 171 10.21 3.82 15.54
C GLN A 171 11.44 4.68 15.23
N ALA A 172 11.78 5.64 16.09
CA ALA A 172 13.01 6.39 15.97
C ALA A 172 14.24 5.47 16.02
N LEU A 173 14.29 4.54 16.99
CA LEU A 173 15.36 3.56 17.10
C LEU A 173 15.44 2.62 15.90
N GLN A 174 14.32 2.17 15.35
CA GLN A 174 14.31 1.35 14.14
C GLN A 174 14.98 2.03 12.93
N MET A 175 14.98 3.36 12.89
CA MET A 175 15.65 4.13 11.83
C MET A 175 17.09 4.46 12.20
N THR A 176 17.30 5.08 13.38
CA THR A 176 18.57 5.69 13.76
C THR A 176 19.65 4.71 14.17
N THR A 177 19.30 3.47 14.52
CA THR A 177 20.27 2.40 14.80
C THR A 177 20.80 1.69 13.54
N VAL A 178 20.27 2.03 12.36
CA VAL A 178 20.80 1.50 11.09
C VAL A 178 22.03 2.32 10.69
N THR A 179 23.18 1.67 10.61
CA THR A 179 24.50 2.30 10.39
C THR A 179 25.08 1.99 9.01
N ASP A 180 24.29 1.48 8.09
CA ASP A 180 24.73 1.19 6.71
C ASP A 180 25.14 2.50 6.02
N ALA A 181 26.23 2.45 5.26
CA ALA A 181 26.85 3.64 4.66
C ALA A 181 25.97 4.42 3.68
N ASN A 182 24.89 3.79 3.20
CA ASN A 182 23.92 4.39 2.28
C ASN A 182 22.64 4.90 2.97
N VAL A 183 22.58 4.93 4.31
CA VAL A 183 21.40 5.33 5.08
C VAL A 183 21.70 6.63 5.86
N PHE A 184 20.88 7.64 5.64
CA PHE A 184 21.02 8.96 6.25
C PHE A 184 19.71 9.36 6.93
N ASN A 185 19.73 9.43 8.26
CA ASN A 185 18.60 9.91 9.07
C ASN A 185 18.80 11.37 9.41
N ILE A 186 17.83 12.22 9.09
CA ILE A 186 17.89 13.68 9.29
C ILE A 186 16.77 14.09 10.23
N ALA A 187 17.12 14.47 11.45
CA ALA A 187 16.18 15.03 12.40
C ALA A 187 15.90 16.50 12.09
N VAL A 188 14.65 16.86 11.83
CA VAL A 188 14.20 18.22 11.53
C VAL A 188 13.62 18.85 12.81
N ASN A 189 14.10 20.04 13.17
CA ASN A 189 13.52 20.83 14.26
C ASN A 189 12.20 21.46 13.78
N GLY A 190 11.15 20.66 13.76
CA GLY A 190 9.84 21.03 13.25
C GLY A 190 8.81 19.92 13.40
N THR A 191 7.79 19.98 12.59
CA THR A 191 6.72 18.99 12.50
C THR A 191 6.98 17.99 11.36
N PHE A 192 6.12 16.99 11.23
CA PHE A 192 6.11 16.12 10.05
C PHE A 192 5.79 16.92 8.77
N ASP A 193 4.90 17.90 8.86
CA ASP A 193 4.53 18.76 7.72
C ASP A 193 5.72 19.61 7.24
N ASP A 194 6.55 20.09 8.17
CA ASP A 194 7.78 20.82 7.81
C ASP A 194 8.77 19.92 7.08
N ALA A 195 8.97 18.69 7.55
CA ALA A 195 9.81 17.71 6.87
C ALA A 195 9.25 17.35 5.48
N GLN A 196 7.93 17.24 5.36
CA GLN A 196 7.25 16.98 4.09
C GLN A 196 7.35 18.15 3.10
N ALA A 197 7.29 19.40 3.60
CA ALA A 197 7.47 20.60 2.79
C ALA A 197 8.88 20.63 2.16
N ILE A 198 9.93 20.35 2.95
CA ILE A 198 11.30 20.24 2.46
C ILE A 198 11.40 19.22 1.32
N VAL A 199 10.81 18.02 1.49
CA VAL A 199 10.83 16.99 0.45
C VAL A 199 10.11 17.45 -0.81
N LYS A 200 8.96 18.12 -0.68
CA LYS A 200 8.20 18.66 -1.83
C LYS A 200 9.01 19.73 -2.58
N ASP A 201 9.66 20.62 -1.86
CA ASP A 201 10.48 21.68 -2.46
C ASP A 201 11.63 21.07 -3.28
N LEU A 202 12.33 20.06 -2.74
CA LEU A 202 13.40 19.36 -3.45
C LEU A 202 12.91 18.63 -4.71
N PHE A 203 11.71 18.05 -4.69
CA PHE A 203 11.13 17.39 -5.85
C PHE A 203 10.55 18.36 -6.89
N SER A 204 10.21 19.59 -6.49
CA SER A 204 9.71 20.64 -7.39
C SER A 204 10.83 21.33 -8.17
N ASP A 205 12.05 21.32 -7.65
CA ASP A 205 13.26 21.75 -8.36
C ASP A 205 13.72 20.64 -9.32
N LEU A 206 13.31 20.76 -10.58
CA LEU A 206 13.57 19.74 -11.60
C LEU A 206 15.06 19.59 -11.92
N GLU A 207 15.84 20.67 -11.89
CA GLU A 207 17.29 20.64 -12.12
C GLU A 207 18.01 19.88 -11.00
N PHE A 208 17.64 20.17 -9.75
CA PHE A 208 18.15 19.45 -8.58
C PHE A 208 17.74 17.96 -8.62
N LYS A 209 16.47 17.69 -8.88
CA LYS A 209 15.94 16.33 -8.99
C LYS A 209 16.70 15.49 -10.03
N ASP A 210 16.92 16.06 -11.22
CA ASP A 210 17.59 15.34 -12.31
C ASP A 210 19.11 15.21 -12.05
N THR A 211 19.75 16.24 -11.52
CA THR A 211 21.20 16.23 -11.20
C THR A 211 21.52 15.17 -10.15
N TYR A 212 20.71 15.09 -9.10
CA TYR A 212 20.93 14.16 -7.99
C TYR A 212 20.14 12.86 -8.10
N GLN A 213 19.45 12.62 -9.23
CA GLN A 213 18.67 11.41 -9.48
C GLN A 213 17.74 11.09 -8.31
N LEU A 214 16.90 12.07 -7.94
CA LEU A 214 15.99 11.90 -6.81
C LEU A 214 14.89 10.87 -7.12
N GLY A 215 14.76 9.90 -6.24
CA GLY A 215 13.70 8.90 -6.23
C GLY A 215 12.85 9.00 -4.97
N ALA A 216 11.62 8.50 -5.05
CA ALA A 216 10.71 8.41 -3.92
C ALA A 216 10.35 6.96 -3.63
N ILE A 217 10.28 6.63 -2.35
CA ILE A 217 9.77 5.35 -1.87
C ILE A 217 8.42 5.61 -1.15
N ASN A 218 7.39 5.86 -1.95
CA ASN A 218 6.08 6.28 -1.46
C ASN A 218 5.00 5.20 -1.67
N SER A 219 3.80 5.42 -1.12
CA SER A 219 2.67 4.46 -1.20
C SER A 219 2.10 4.31 -2.60
N ILE A 220 2.42 5.22 -3.53
CA ILE A 220 1.81 5.26 -4.87
C ILE A 220 2.57 4.43 -5.92
N ASN A 221 3.76 3.92 -5.63
CA ASN A 221 4.47 3.07 -6.58
C ASN A 221 3.65 1.81 -6.89
N TRP A 222 3.45 1.52 -8.18
CA TRP A 222 2.66 0.35 -8.60
C TRP A 222 3.19 -0.97 -8.06
N ALA A 223 4.51 -1.16 -8.01
CA ALA A 223 5.10 -2.39 -7.48
C ALA A 223 4.73 -2.64 -6.01
N ARG A 224 4.46 -1.57 -5.23
CA ARG A 224 3.95 -1.72 -3.86
C ARG A 224 2.53 -2.25 -3.83
N VAL A 225 1.66 -1.74 -4.69
CA VAL A 225 0.30 -2.26 -4.81
C VAL A 225 0.33 -3.71 -5.28
N LEU A 226 1.13 -4.01 -6.30
CA LEU A 226 1.24 -5.35 -6.87
C LEU A 226 1.76 -6.37 -5.84
N ALA A 227 2.77 -6.02 -5.04
CA ALA A 227 3.24 -6.89 -3.95
C ALA A 227 2.14 -7.19 -2.90
N GLN A 228 1.23 -6.24 -2.69
CA GLN A 228 0.09 -6.41 -1.79
C GLN A 228 -1.02 -7.28 -2.39
N VAL A 229 -1.21 -7.29 -3.70
CA VAL A 229 -2.14 -8.21 -4.38
C VAL A 229 -1.86 -9.67 -4.02
N VAL A 230 -0.59 -10.03 -3.87
CA VAL A 230 -0.15 -11.41 -3.58
C VAL A 230 -0.77 -11.94 -2.29
N TYR A 231 -0.77 -11.18 -1.19
CA TYR A 231 -1.28 -11.71 0.08
C TYR A 231 -2.80 -11.84 0.11
N TYR A 232 -3.56 -11.05 -0.67
CA TYR A 232 -5.00 -11.29 -0.83
C TYR A 232 -5.26 -12.62 -1.53
N ILE A 233 -4.56 -12.90 -2.62
CA ILE A 233 -4.67 -14.18 -3.32
C ILE A 233 -4.21 -15.32 -2.42
N PHE A 234 -3.11 -15.15 -1.68
CA PHE A 234 -2.63 -16.15 -0.72
C PHE A 234 -3.67 -16.47 0.35
N ALA A 235 -4.34 -15.46 0.90
CA ALA A 235 -5.39 -15.64 1.89
C ALA A 235 -6.59 -16.41 1.29
N VAL A 236 -7.03 -16.05 0.08
CA VAL A 236 -8.08 -16.77 -0.63
C VAL A 236 -7.71 -18.24 -0.78
N LEU A 237 -6.51 -18.57 -1.25
CA LEU A 237 -6.06 -19.96 -1.43
C LEU A 237 -5.99 -20.73 -0.11
N LYS A 238 -5.48 -20.11 0.97
CA LYS A 238 -5.39 -20.75 2.29
C LYS A 238 -6.77 -21.04 2.91
N LEU A 239 -7.71 -20.13 2.77
CA LEU A 239 -9.07 -20.31 3.29
C LEU A 239 -9.90 -21.23 2.40
N ARG A 240 -9.69 -21.23 1.07
CA ARG A 240 -10.31 -22.21 0.16
C ARG A 240 -9.96 -23.65 0.54
N ARG A 241 -8.73 -23.93 0.98
CA ARG A 241 -8.34 -25.26 1.52
C ARG A 241 -9.10 -25.67 2.78
N GLN A 242 -9.68 -24.69 3.50
CA GLN A 242 -10.53 -24.95 4.68
C GLN A 242 -12.03 -25.05 4.32
N GLY A 243 -12.37 -25.01 3.03
CA GLY A 243 -13.74 -25.14 2.53
C GLY A 243 -14.48 -23.83 2.30
N PHE A 244 -13.82 -22.67 2.47
CA PHE A 244 -14.44 -21.38 2.16
C PHE A 244 -14.40 -21.12 0.65
N THR A 245 -15.56 -20.77 0.09
CA THR A 245 -15.71 -20.48 -1.35
C THR A 245 -15.72 -18.98 -1.64
N SER A 246 -16.01 -18.16 -0.63
CA SER A 246 -16.11 -16.70 -0.73
C SER A 246 -15.61 -16.05 0.54
N ILE A 247 -14.90 -14.93 0.44
CA ILE A 247 -14.22 -14.27 1.55
C ILE A 247 -14.50 -12.77 1.50
N ASP A 248 -14.82 -12.19 2.65
CA ASP A 248 -14.82 -10.75 2.87
C ASP A 248 -13.48 -10.35 3.50
N PHE A 249 -12.91 -9.23 3.08
CA PHE A 249 -11.73 -8.65 3.72
C PHE A 249 -12.08 -7.33 4.38
N SER A 250 -11.76 -7.20 5.66
CA SER A 250 -11.81 -5.91 6.36
C SER A 250 -10.41 -5.31 6.44
N VAL A 251 -10.26 -4.11 5.90
CA VAL A 251 -8.96 -3.49 5.67
C VAL A 251 -8.90 -2.14 6.39
N PRO A 252 -8.05 -2.00 7.43
CA PRO A 252 -7.73 -0.70 8.00
C PRO A 252 -7.13 0.20 6.91
N THR A 253 -7.80 1.30 6.58
CA THR A 253 -7.49 2.02 5.35
C THR A 253 -7.11 3.48 5.62
N GLY A 254 -5.87 3.84 5.26
CA GLY A 254 -5.40 5.23 5.15
C GLY A 254 -5.25 5.61 3.67
N ASN A 255 -4.05 5.47 3.11
CA ASN A 255 -3.70 5.88 1.74
C ASN A 255 -4.36 5.07 0.61
N PHE A 256 -5.32 4.23 0.90
CA PHE A 256 -6.08 3.41 -0.05
C PHE A 256 -5.25 2.33 -0.81
N GLY A 257 -3.94 2.24 -0.58
CA GLY A 257 -3.07 1.33 -1.34
C GLY A 257 -3.36 -0.15 -1.08
N ASP A 258 -3.54 -0.53 0.18
CA ASP A 258 -3.81 -1.89 0.62
C ASP A 258 -5.18 -2.38 0.11
N ILE A 259 -6.24 -1.64 0.40
CA ILE A 259 -7.59 -2.04 -0.05
C ILE A 259 -7.73 -2.01 -1.58
N PHE A 260 -6.99 -1.13 -2.26
CA PHE A 260 -6.92 -1.12 -3.72
C PHE A 260 -6.23 -2.38 -4.26
N ALA A 261 -5.20 -2.89 -3.58
CA ALA A 261 -4.63 -4.20 -3.90
C ALA A 261 -5.66 -5.34 -3.73
N GLY A 262 -6.51 -5.26 -2.72
CA GLY A 262 -7.66 -6.16 -2.57
C GLY A 262 -8.67 -6.04 -3.70
N TYR A 263 -8.96 -4.81 -4.16
CA TYR A 263 -9.79 -4.55 -5.32
C TYR A 263 -9.20 -5.17 -6.60
N ILE A 264 -7.91 -4.99 -6.86
CA ILE A 264 -7.22 -5.62 -7.98
C ILE A 264 -7.23 -7.15 -7.85
N ALA A 265 -6.94 -7.71 -6.68
CA ALA A 265 -7.01 -9.15 -6.44
C ALA A 265 -8.41 -9.72 -6.78
N ARG A 266 -9.48 -9.00 -6.43
CA ARG A 266 -10.86 -9.37 -6.78
C ARG A 266 -11.10 -9.37 -8.29
N GLN A 267 -10.51 -8.41 -9.03
CA GLN A 267 -10.61 -8.35 -10.49
C GLN A 267 -9.81 -9.47 -11.19
N LEU A 268 -8.71 -9.94 -10.58
CA LEU A 268 -7.89 -11.02 -11.13
C LEU A 268 -8.52 -12.41 -10.91
N LEU A 269 -9.19 -12.58 -9.78
CA LEU A 269 -9.74 -13.86 -9.33
C LEU A 269 -11.10 -14.16 -9.99
N PRO A 270 -11.52 -15.44 -10.09
CA PRO A 270 -12.87 -15.79 -10.47
C PRO A 270 -13.90 -15.09 -9.58
N GLU A 271 -15.02 -14.71 -10.20
CA GLU A 271 -16.11 -14.02 -9.51
C GLU A 271 -16.55 -14.76 -8.23
N GLY A 272 -16.76 -14.00 -7.16
CA GLY A 272 -17.21 -14.52 -5.87
C GLY A 272 -16.11 -15.01 -4.94
N CYS A 273 -14.85 -15.18 -5.38
CA CYS A 273 -13.75 -15.53 -4.49
C CYS A 273 -13.52 -14.47 -3.40
N ILE A 274 -13.53 -13.19 -3.78
CA ILE A 274 -13.58 -12.04 -2.86
C ILE A 274 -14.95 -11.39 -3.04
N LYS A 275 -15.81 -11.49 -2.01
CA LYS A 275 -17.17 -11.00 -2.07
C LYS A 275 -17.25 -9.51 -1.78
N ARG A 276 -16.67 -9.08 -0.66
CA ARG A 276 -16.68 -7.68 -0.23
C ARG A 276 -15.33 -7.24 0.31
N LEU A 277 -15.07 -5.97 0.12
CA LEU A 277 -13.98 -5.26 0.76
C LEU A 277 -14.59 -4.27 1.76
N ILE A 278 -14.31 -4.44 3.05
CA ILE A 278 -14.77 -3.55 4.11
C ILE A 278 -13.67 -2.52 4.33
N LEU A 279 -13.93 -1.31 3.91
CA LEU A 279 -13.07 -0.15 4.07
C LEU A 279 -13.28 0.43 5.47
N ALA A 280 -12.33 0.18 6.38
CA ALA A 280 -12.41 0.66 7.75
C ALA A 280 -11.50 1.89 7.92
N THR A 281 -12.07 3.01 8.39
CA THR A 281 -11.31 4.22 8.73
C THR A 281 -11.34 4.48 10.24
N ASN A 282 -10.39 5.28 10.73
CA ASN A 282 -10.51 5.91 12.03
C ASN A 282 -11.34 7.22 11.92
N SER A 283 -11.20 8.13 12.86
CA SER A 283 -11.90 9.42 12.86
C SER A 283 -11.55 10.32 11.66
N ASN A 284 -10.48 10.00 10.91
CA ASN A 284 -10.15 10.65 9.65
C ASN A 284 -10.86 9.89 8.51
N ASP A 285 -12.09 10.24 8.25
CA ASP A 285 -13.10 9.40 7.59
C ASP A 285 -13.41 9.75 6.12
N ILE A 286 -12.55 10.49 5.43
CA ILE A 286 -12.77 10.93 4.04
C ILE A 286 -13.21 9.78 3.12
N LEU A 287 -12.60 8.61 3.26
CA LEU A 287 -12.94 7.43 2.45
C LEU A 287 -14.29 6.82 2.85
N THR A 288 -14.62 6.81 4.13
CA THR A 288 -15.94 6.35 4.60
C THR A 288 -17.05 7.29 4.11
N ARG A 289 -16.85 8.61 4.14
CA ARG A 289 -17.79 9.57 3.56
C ARG A 289 -17.95 9.40 2.06
N PHE A 290 -16.87 9.15 1.35
CA PHE A 290 -16.96 8.83 -0.07
C PHE A 290 -17.85 7.59 -0.31
N VAL A 291 -17.59 6.45 0.34
CA VAL A 291 -18.36 5.22 0.12
C VAL A 291 -19.81 5.37 0.52
N THR A 292 -20.11 6.05 1.62
CA THR A 292 -21.47 6.13 2.20
C THR A 292 -22.30 7.29 1.63
N GLN A 293 -21.66 8.39 1.24
CA GLN A 293 -22.31 9.64 0.87
C GLN A 293 -21.91 10.17 -0.51
N GLY A 294 -20.81 9.68 -1.10
CA GLY A 294 -20.21 10.22 -2.32
C GLY A 294 -19.40 11.50 -2.09
N ASP A 295 -19.16 11.87 -0.82
CA ASP A 295 -18.41 13.06 -0.44
C ASP A 295 -16.92 12.75 -0.27
N TYR A 296 -16.10 13.25 -1.17
CA TYR A 296 -14.64 13.19 -1.04
C TYR A 296 -14.09 14.61 -0.85
N SER A 297 -14.23 15.14 0.36
CA SER A 297 -13.79 16.50 0.72
C SER A 297 -12.94 16.52 1.99
N ILE A 298 -11.95 17.42 2.01
CA ILE A 298 -11.10 17.65 3.17
C ILE A 298 -11.93 18.28 4.28
N ALA A 299 -12.00 17.61 5.43
CA ALA A 299 -12.78 18.05 6.59
C ALA A 299 -11.87 18.63 7.69
N GLY A 300 -11.28 19.80 7.43
CA GLY A 300 -10.46 20.51 8.41
C GLY A 300 -9.04 19.94 8.54
N LYS A 301 -8.55 19.71 9.77
CA LYS A 301 -7.21 19.20 10.06
C LYS A 301 -7.25 17.70 10.32
N VAL A 302 -6.13 17.02 10.05
CA VAL A 302 -5.92 15.63 10.50
C VAL A 302 -6.07 15.55 12.02
N THR A 303 -6.87 14.61 12.48
CA THR A 303 -7.01 14.28 13.90
C THR A 303 -6.00 13.18 14.24
N PRO A 304 -5.02 13.43 15.13
CA PRO A 304 -4.11 12.38 15.58
C PRO A 304 -4.86 11.28 16.35
N THR A 305 -4.60 10.02 16.00
CA THR A 305 -5.27 8.87 16.61
C THR A 305 -4.26 7.80 17.07
N LEU A 306 -4.76 6.74 17.72
CA LEU A 306 -3.97 5.55 18.06
C LEU A 306 -3.58 4.70 16.84
N SER A 307 -4.19 4.95 15.68
CA SER A 307 -3.88 4.28 14.40
C SER A 307 -3.26 5.26 13.38
N PRO A 308 -2.03 5.78 13.64
CA PRO A 308 -1.49 6.93 12.93
C PRO A 308 -1.23 6.69 11.44
N SER A 309 -1.09 5.45 10.98
CA SER A 309 -0.96 5.15 9.54
C SER A 309 -2.24 5.43 8.74
N MET A 310 -3.35 5.67 9.44
CA MET A 310 -4.66 6.01 8.87
C MET A 310 -5.02 7.50 9.07
N ASP A 311 -4.16 8.29 9.72
CA ASP A 311 -4.36 9.71 9.97
C ASP A 311 -4.07 10.52 8.71
N ILE A 312 -5.04 10.55 7.79
CA ILE A 312 -4.92 11.21 6.49
C ILE A 312 -6.15 12.05 6.17
N GLN A 313 -5.98 13.09 5.35
CA GLN A 313 -7.07 13.86 4.73
C GLN A 313 -7.10 13.67 3.21
N ILE A 314 -6.09 13.03 2.63
CA ILE A 314 -6.01 12.71 1.20
C ILE A 314 -5.49 11.29 1.07
N ALA A 315 -6.27 10.43 0.45
CA ALA A 315 -5.87 9.04 0.20
C ALA A 315 -5.11 8.94 -1.13
N SER A 316 -3.79 8.85 -1.07
CA SER A 316 -2.89 8.99 -2.21
C SER A 316 -3.10 7.98 -3.35
N ASN A 317 -3.72 6.83 -3.10
CA ASN A 317 -4.01 5.84 -4.14
C ASN A 317 -5.47 5.86 -4.61
N PHE A 318 -6.31 6.72 -4.06
CA PHE A 318 -7.73 6.80 -4.42
C PHE A 318 -7.94 7.13 -5.91
N GLU A 319 -7.06 7.94 -6.49
CA GLU A 319 -7.08 8.29 -7.92
C GLU A 319 -7.10 7.06 -8.84
N ARG A 320 -6.49 5.93 -8.44
CA ARG A 320 -6.56 4.68 -9.19
C ARG A 320 -7.96 4.09 -9.24
N TYR A 321 -8.69 4.17 -8.14
CA TYR A 321 -10.08 3.72 -8.11
C TYR A 321 -10.99 4.68 -8.87
N LEU A 322 -10.75 5.99 -8.76
CA LEU A 322 -11.45 7.01 -9.53
C LEU A 322 -11.33 6.78 -11.04
N TYR A 323 -10.15 6.30 -11.51
CA TYR A 323 -9.95 5.92 -12.90
C TYR A 323 -10.93 4.80 -13.36
N TYR A 324 -11.14 3.78 -12.52
CA TYR A 324 -12.12 2.72 -12.81
C TYR A 324 -13.57 3.22 -12.70
N LEU A 325 -13.88 4.09 -11.76
CA LEU A 325 -15.21 4.71 -11.65
C LEU A 325 -15.59 5.52 -12.90
N HIS A 326 -14.63 6.20 -13.52
CA HIS A 326 -14.83 6.92 -14.77
C HIS A 326 -14.75 6.01 -16.02
N GLY A 327 -14.80 4.70 -15.88
CA GLY A 327 -14.71 3.79 -17.02
C GLY A 327 -13.39 3.90 -17.78
N GLN A 328 -12.31 4.17 -17.05
CA GLN A 328 -10.94 4.32 -17.53
C GLN A 328 -10.71 5.58 -18.42
N ASP A 329 -11.50 6.62 -18.20
CA ASP A 329 -11.33 7.93 -18.88
C ASP A 329 -10.36 8.82 -18.08
N GLY A 330 -9.10 8.86 -18.50
CA GLY A 330 -8.05 9.64 -17.86
C GLY A 330 -8.28 11.15 -17.92
N SER A 331 -9.03 11.65 -18.89
CA SER A 331 -9.34 13.09 -19.00
C SER A 331 -10.28 13.54 -17.89
N ARG A 332 -11.26 12.70 -17.54
CA ARG A 332 -12.17 12.96 -16.41
C ARG A 332 -11.45 12.90 -15.08
N VAL A 333 -10.61 11.87 -14.89
CA VAL A 333 -9.77 11.77 -13.69
C VAL A 333 -8.91 13.01 -13.49
N LYS A 334 -8.26 13.49 -14.56
CA LYS A 334 -7.45 14.72 -14.53
C LYS A 334 -8.29 15.93 -14.08
N ALA A 335 -9.48 16.12 -14.67
CA ALA A 335 -10.36 17.23 -14.32
C ALA A 335 -10.81 17.18 -12.85
N ASP A 336 -11.17 16.00 -12.34
CA ASP A 336 -11.55 15.82 -10.95
C ASP A 336 -10.38 16.08 -9.99
N MET A 337 -9.18 15.59 -10.32
CA MET A 337 -8.00 15.83 -9.49
C MET A 337 -7.55 17.30 -9.50
N GLU A 338 -7.70 18.01 -10.62
CA GLU A 338 -7.47 19.46 -10.70
C GLU A 338 -8.49 20.22 -9.85
N THR A 339 -9.77 19.83 -9.92
CA THR A 339 -10.83 20.40 -9.08
C THR A 339 -10.54 20.17 -7.60
N PHE A 340 -10.18 18.95 -7.22
CA PHE A 340 -9.83 18.62 -5.85
C PHE A 340 -8.60 19.42 -5.35
N ALA A 341 -7.57 19.56 -6.19
CA ALA A 341 -6.39 20.35 -5.83
C ALA A 341 -6.72 21.82 -5.58
N ALA A 342 -7.68 22.38 -6.35
CA ALA A 342 -8.10 23.78 -6.24
C ALA A 342 -9.05 24.04 -5.06
N THR A 343 -9.94 23.10 -4.75
CA THR A 343 -11.06 23.29 -3.81
C THR A 343 -10.98 22.46 -2.53
N GLY A 344 -10.17 21.40 -2.53
CA GLY A 344 -10.15 20.39 -1.46
C GLY A 344 -11.38 19.48 -1.44
N SER A 345 -12.20 19.46 -2.49
CA SER A 345 -13.47 18.74 -2.52
C SER A 345 -13.78 18.15 -3.89
N MET A 346 -14.37 16.95 -3.90
CA MET A 346 -15.01 16.33 -5.07
C MET A 346 -16.39 15.79 -4.65
N ASP A 347 -17.43 16.12 -5.43
CA ASP A 347 -18.73 15.48 -5.33
C ASP A 347 -18.76 14.25 -6.23
N LEU A 348 -18.70 13.08 -5.62
CA LEU A 348 -18.74 11.78 -6.27
C LEU A 348 -20.05 11.02 -6.01
N SER A 349 -21.12 11.75 -5.65
CA SER A 349 -22.46 11.19 -5.32
C SER A 349 -23.02 10.34 -6.47
N ALA A 350 -22.71 10.68 -7.72
CA ALA A 350 -23.10 9.90 -8.89
C ALA A 350 -22.50 8.48 -8.92
N PHE A 351 -21.39 8.25 -8.24
CA PHE A 351 -20.70 6.94 -8.17
C PHE A 351 -21.02 6.15 -6.89
N ARG A 352 -21.88 6.68 -6.01
CA ARG A 352 -22.15 6.06 -4.71
C ARG A 352 -22.66 4.63 -4.83
N GLU A 353 -23.58 4.36 -5.75
CA GLU A 353 -24.13 3.01 -5.96
C GLU A 353 -23.05 2.04 -6.45
N GLN A 354 -22.20 2.46 -7.39
CA GLN A 354 -21.09 1.65 -7.87
C GLN A 354 -20.06 1.40 -6.77
N ALA A 355 -19.70 2.41 -6.00
CA ALA A 355 -18.79 2.26 -4.87
C ALA A 355 -19.32 1.30 -3.80
N ALA A 356 -20.65 1.29 -3.54
CA ALA A 356 -21.29 0.38 -2.61
C ALA A 356 -21.31 -1.10 -3.08
N LEU A 357 -21.16 -1.37 -4.39
CA LEU A 357 -20.96 -2.73 -4.91
C LEU A 357 -19.52 -3.23 -4.63
N ASP A 358 -18.57 -2.32 -4.56
CA ASP A 358 -17.17 -2.64 -4.35
C ASP A 358 -16.79 -2.66 -2.88
N PHE A 359 -17.32 -1.72 -2.09
CA PHE A 359 -16.94 -1.49 -0.71
C PHE A 359 -18.15 -1.36 0.23
N ALA A 360 -18.06 -2.00 1.39
CA ALA A 360 -18.77 -1.54 2.57
C ALA A 360 -17.81 -0.66 3.39
N SER A 361 -18.31 0.32 4.14
CA SER A 361 -17.42 1.20 4.90
C SER A 361 -17.99 1.66 6.22
N ARG A 362 -17.09 1.84 7.20
CA ARG A 362 -17.36 2.38 8.52
C ARG A 362 -16.17 3.13 9.08
N SER A 363 -16.43 4.23 9.75
CA SER A 363 -15.48 4.91 10.64
C SER A 363 -15.60 4.38 12.07
N VAL A 364 -14.47 4.19 12.74
CA VAL A 364 -14.35 3.65 14.11
C VAL A 364 -13.70 4.68 15.01
N SER A 365 -14.31 4.97 16.15
CA SER A 365 -13.78 5.94 17.11
C SER A 365 -12.62 5.37 17.93
N GLU A 366 -11.91 6.26 18.65
CA GLU A 366 -10.84 5.87 19.59
C GLU A 366 -11.37 4.99 20.72
N GLU A 367 -12.54 5.33 21.27
CA GLU A 367 -13.19 4.56 22.33
C GLU A 367 -13.53 3.14 21.87
N GLU A 368 -14.08 3.01 20.66
CA GLU A 368 -14.38 1.71 20.05
C GLU A 368 -13.11 0.93 19.77
N THR A 369 -12.05 1.58 19.30
CA THR A 369 -10.74 0.96 19.06
C THR A 369 -10.18 0.36 20.33
N ILE A 370 -10.14 1.13 21.44
CA ILE A 370 -9.65 0.67 22.74
C ILE A 370 -10.53 -0.47 23.28
N ALA A 371 -11.86 -0.34 23.17
CA ALA A 371 -12.80 -1.37 23.59
C ALA A 371 -12.57 -2.68 22.84
N THR A 372 -12.36 -2.62 21.52
CA THR A 372 -12.09 -3.78 20.67
C THR A 372 -10.78 -4.47 21.05
N ILE A 373 -9.70 -3.73 21.29
CA ILE A 373 -8.41 -4.30 21.74
C ILE A 373 -8.61 -5.05 23.07
N ARG A 374 -9.29 -4.43 24.03
CA ARG A 374 -9.53 -5.02 25.35
C ARG A 374 -10.39 -6.29 25.25
N GLU A 375 -11.47 -6.23 24.47
CA GLU A 375 -12.37 -7.36 24.25
C GLU A 375 -11.64 -8.55 23.62
N TYR A 376 -10.86 -8.29 22.57
CA TYR A 376 -10.11 -9.35 21.87
C TYR A 376 -9.05 -10.00 22.76
N TYR A 377 -8.32 -9.19 23.53
CA TYR A 377 -7.34 -9.72 24.48
C TYR A 377 -8.01 -10.61 25.54
N GLN A 378 -9.13 -10.14 26.10
CA GLN A 378 -9.85 -10.90 27.15
C GLN A 378 -10.49 -12.20 26.65
N LYS A 379 -11.06 -12.17 25.43
CA LYS A 379 -11.80 -13.33 24.91
C LYS A 379 -10.94 -14.33 24.14
N HIS A 380 -9.87 -13.87 23.52
CA HIS A 380 -9.12 -14.66 22.56
C HIS A 380 -7.62 -14.76 22.87
N ASP A 381 -7.16 -14.12 23.96
CA ASP A 381 -5.73 -14.00 24.29
C ASP A 381 -4.89 -13.52 23.09
N TYR A 382 -5.46 -12.54 22.34
CA TYR A 382 -4.85 -11.97 21.17
C TYR A 382 -4.80 -10.44 21.30
N LEU A 383 -3.61 -9.89 21.38
CA LEU A 383 -3.39 -8.45 21.49
C LEU A 383 -3.38 -7.83 20.09
N LEU A 384 -4.42 -7.06 19.78
CA LEU A 384 -4.53 -6.31 18.54
C LEU A 384 -3.70 -5.03 18.61
N ASP A 385 -3.07 -4.65 17.47
CA ASP A 385 -2.66 -3.27 17.27
C ASP A 385 -3.90 -2.38 16.95
N PRO A 386 -3.79 -1.05 17.15
CA PRO A 386 -4.93 -0.17 16.94
C PRO A 386 -5.49 -0.17 15.52
N HIS A 387 -4.65 -0.32 14.48
CA HIS A 387 -5.12 -0.38 13.09
C HIS A 387 -5.97 -1.64 12.87
N THR A 388 -5.48 -2.80 13.30
CA THR A 388 -6.22 -4.07 13.22
C THR A 388 -7.53 -4.01 14.01
N ALA A 389 -7.55 -3.33 15.15
CA ALA A 389 -8.75 -3.17 15.96
C ALA A 389 -9.84 -2.36 15.22
N VAL A 390 -9.46 -1.32 14.47
CA VAL A 390 -10.38 -0.58 13.58
C VAL A 390 -10.98 -1.52 12.53
N GLY A 391 -10.15 -2.33 11.85
CA GLY A 391 -10.61 -3.31 10.86
C GLY A 391 -11.56 -4.35 11.46
N ILE A 392 -11.25 -4.89 12.63
CA ILE A 392 -12.08 -5.89 13.32
C ILE A 392 -13.42 -5.30 13.73
N ARG A 393 -13.44 -4.09 14.30
CA ARG A 393 -14.69 -3.42 14.69
C ARG A 393 -15.60 -3.20 13.49
N ALA A 394 -15.07 -2.73 12.38
CA ALA A 394 -15.82 -2.58 11.14
C ALA A 394 -16.35 -3.92 10.62
N ALA A 395 -15.53 -4.99 10.65
CA ALA A 395 -15.96 -6.33 10.24
C ALA A 395 -17.10 -6.87 11.10
N GLN A 396 -17.02 -6.71 12.41
CA GLN A 396 -18.06 -7.20 13.34
C GLN A 396 -19.43 -6.57 13.08
N GLU A 397 -19.48 -5.31 12.65
CA GLU A 397 -20.72 -4.59 12.42
C GLU A 397 -21.26 -4.69 10.99
N LEU A 398 -20.36 -4.86 10.01
CA LEU A 398 -20.74 -4.90 8.60
C LEU A 398 -20.83 -6.33 8.04
N ARG A 399 -20.43 -7.35 8.81
CA ARG A 399 -20.63 -8.75 8.38
C ARG A 399 -22.13 -9.07 8.33
N VAL A 400 -22.54 -9.77 7.31
CA VAL A 400 -23.91 -10.29 7.11
C VAL A 400 -23.94 -11.75 7.47
#